data_fd6adc0a55ccbe7069cdea37e05e1056
#
_entry.id   fd6adc0a55ccbe7069cdea37e05e1056
#
_cell.length_a   1.000
_cell.length_b   1.000
_cell.length_c   1.000
_cell.angle_alpha   90.00
_cell.angle_beta   90.00
_cell.angle_gamma   90.00
#
_symmetry.space_group_name_H-M   'P 1'
#
loop_
_entity.id
_entity.type
_entity.pdbx_description
1 polymer ?
#
loop_
_entity_poly.entity_id
_entity_poly.type
_entity_poly.pdbx_seq_one_letter_code
_entity_poly.pdbx_strand_id
1 'polypeptide(L)'
;YKSKNHIPPWIVTTAISLGETIHWYKILKPALKDELLDYFNSLSGLNPLDKREFFIKSMDLCKEYRNTIAHGNKVFSETFKIELPKRQLQAISHDFMDGINIVHSSGRKGNAAIIFTILILLRNSYAISNFISDLNSVFSPYKDVDFNGKNIFALFSLPDDIIDRMVKLLPLII
;
A
#
# COMPACT_ATOMS: atom_id res chain seq x y z
N TYR A 1 -3.79 20.79 -29.56
CA TYR A 1 -3.03 20.92 -28.30
C TYR A 1 -1.69 21.63 -28.49
N LYS A 2 -1.06 21.54 -29.66
CA LYS A 2 0.22 22.23 -29.93
C LYS A 2 0.15 23.76 -29.94
N SER A 3 -1.04 24.34 -30.03
CA SER A 3 -1.19 25.82 -30.20
C SER A 3 -1.14 26.64 -28.90
N LYS A 4 -1.10 26.01 -27.70
CA LYS A 4 -1.15 26.71 -26.41
C LYS A 4 0.02 26.45 -25.47
N ASN A 5 1.08 25.78 -25.88
CA ASN A 5 2.23 25.39 -25.06
C ASN A 5 1.89 24.72 -23.69
N HIS A 6 0.68 24.17 -23.53
CA HIS A 6 0.24 23.47 -22.35
C HIS A 6 0.03 22.00 -22.65
N ILE A 7 0.78 21.13 -22.00
CA ILE A 7 0.55 19.68 -22.00
C ILE A 7 -0.43 19.38 -20.87
N PRO A 8 -1.61 18.81 -21.15
CA PRO A 8 -2.55 18.42 -20.11
C PRO A 8 -1.92 17.45 -19.11
N PRO A 9 -2.17 17.60 -17.78
CA PRO A 9 -1.56 16.78 -16.75
C PRO A 9 -1.71 15.26 -16.98
N TRP A 10 -2.86 14.80 -17.51
CA TRP A 10 -3.08 13.39 -17.78
C TRP A 10 -2.17 12.83 -18.88
N ILE A 11 -1.72 13.64 -19.85
CA ILE A 11 -0.74 13.20 -20.85
C ILE A 11 0.62 13.00 -20.18
N VAL A 12 0.99 13.90 -19.26
CA VAL A 12 2.24 13.78 -18.51
C VAL A 12 2.22 12.50 -17.67
N THR A 13 1.13 12.25 -16.94
CA THR A 13 1.01 11.06 -16.07
C THR A 13 1.05 9.74 -16.82
N THR A 14 0.67 9.70 -18.10
CA THR A 14 0.81 8.48 -18.94
C THR A 14 2.23 8.27 -19.46
N ALA A 15 3.04 9.33 -19.50
CA ALA A 15 4.39 9.29 -20.05
C ALA A 15 5.48 9.04 -19.00
N ILE A 16 5.19 9.27 -17.71
CA ILE A 16 6.16 9.13 -16.62
C ILE A 16 5.99 7.80 -15.88
N SER A 17 7.11 7.25 -15.42
CA SER A 17 7.10 6.04 -14.59
C SER A 17 6.64 6.33 -13.17
N LEU A 18 6.21 5.28 -12.43
CA LEU A 18 5.92 5.39 -10.99
C LEU A 18 7.13 5.95 -10.22
N GLY A 19 8.35 5.57 -10.61
CA GLY A 19 9.57 6.06 -9.97
C GLY A 19 9.77 7.57 -10.15
N GLU A 20 9.49 8.09 -11.35
CA GLU A 20 9.55 9.53 -11.65
C GLU A 20 8.45 10.29 -10.90
N THR A 21 7.25 9.75 -10.84
CA THR A 21 6.15 10.35 -10.05
C THR A 21 6.53 10.47 -8.57
N ILE A 22 7.13 9.44 -7.98
CA ILE A 22 7.62 9.48 -6.59
C ILE A 22 8.73 10.53 -6.46
N HIS A 23 9.63 10.61 -7.42
CA HIS A 23 10.69 11.61 -7.41
C HIS A 23 10.13 13.05 -7.48
N TRP A 24 9.15 13.29 -8.32
CA TRP A 24 8.46 14.59 -8.38
C TRP A 24 7.83 14.96 -7.03
N TYR A 25 7.12 14.01 -6.40
CA TYR A 25 6.60 14.27 -5.06
C TYR A 25 7.71 14.64 -4.07
N LYS A 26 8.86 13.95 -4.11
CA LYS A 26 9.99 14.20 -3.18
C LYS A 26 10.54 15.62 -3.29
N ILE A 27 10.53 16.21 -4.47
CA ILE A 27 11.04 17.59 -4.71
C ILE A 27 9.99 18.68 -4.49
N LEU A 28 8.71 18.36 -4.30
CA LEU A 28 7.69 19.37 -3.99
C LEU A 28 8.02 20.13 -2.70
N LYS A 29 7.60 21.40 -2.65
CA LYS A 29 7.65 22.19 -1.41
C LYS A 29 6.78 21.56 -0.32
N PRO A 30 7.15 21.68 0.96
CA PRO A 30 6.39 21.10 2.07
C PRO A 30 4.88 21.43 2.05
N ALA A 31 4.53 22.69 1.81
CA ALA A 31 3.12 23.11 1.77
C ALA A 31 2.31 22.38 0.69
N LEU A 32 2.89 22.15 -0.51
CA LEU A 32 2.20 21.40 -1.58
C LEU A 32 2.08 19.90 -1.25
N LYS A 33 3.06 19.36 -0.51
CA LYS A 33 2.94 17.97 -0.01
C LYS A 33 1.81 17.83 0.98
N ASP A 34 1.68 18.78 1.90
CA ASP A 34 0.62 18.77 2.91
C ASP A 34 -0.76 18.91 2.25
N GLU A 35 -0.93 19.87 1.34
CA GLU A 35 -2.16 20.03 0.56
C GLU A 35 -2.55 18.73 -0.17
N LEU A 36 -1.58 18.05 -0.80
CA LEU A 36 -1.82 16.76 -1.44
C LEU A 36 -2.23 15.69 -0.44
N LEU A 37 -1.58 15.64 0.73
CA LEU A 37 -1.84 14.60 1.74
C LEU A 37 -3.15 14.82 2.50
N ASP A 38 -3.69 16.03 2.53
CA ASP A 38 -5.01 16.31 3.13
C ASP A 38 -6.17 15.64 2.36
N TYR A 39 -5.89 15.20 1.12
CA TYR A 39 -6.84 14.36 0.39
C TYR A 39 -6.89 12.90 0.87
N PHE A 40 -6.01 12.45 1.76
CA PHE A 40 -5.97 11.09 2.28
C PHE A 40 -6.51 11.02 3.71
N ASN A 41 -7.82 10.81 3.86
CA ASN A 41 -8.47 10.67 5.17
C ASN A 41 -7.83 9.58 6.03
N SER A 42 -7.40 8.49 5.40
CA SER A 42 -6.67 7.39 6.03
C SER A 42 -5.41 7.80 6.81
N LEU A 43 -4.86 8.99 6.52
CA LEU A 43 -3.69 9.54 7.20
C LEU A 43 -4.03 10.62 8.23
N SER A 44 -5.31 10.90 8.48
CA SER A 44 -5.75 12.02 9.35
C SER A 44 -5.24 11.92 10.79
N GLY A 45 -4.97 10.71 11.29
CA GLY A 45 -4.39 10.48 12.63
C GLY A 45 -2.92 10.86 12.77
N LEU A 46 -2.23 11.28 11.69
CA LEU A 46 -0.81 11.64 11.70
C LEU A 46 -0.62 13.16 11.61
N ASN A 47 0.43 13.68 12.24
CA ASN A 47 0.85 15.07 12.02
C ASN A 47 1.47 15.24 10.61
N PRO A 48 1.62 16.47 10.08
CA PRO A 48 2.06 16.69 8.70
C PRO A 48 3.43 16.06 8.37
N LEU A 49 4.36 16.05 9.31
CA LEU A 49 5.68 15.45 9.09
C LEU A 49 5.59 13.93 8.97
N ASP A 50 4.85 13.30 9.87
CA ASP A 50 4.61 11.85 9.87
C ASP A 50 3.82 11.42 8.63
N LYS A 51 2.80 12.20 8.19
CA LYS A 51 2.08 11.95 6.93
C LYS A 51 3.03 11.89 5.74
N ARG A 52 3.92 12.90 5.61
CA ARG A 52 4.88 12.98 4.50
C ARG A 52 5.86 11.81 4.51
N GLU A 53 6.39 11.45 5.68
CA GLU A 53 7.31 10.32 5.82
C GLU A 53 6.61 9.00 5.47
N PHE A 54 5.43 8.77 6.04
CA PHE A 54 4.66 7.55 5.81
C PHE A 54 4.28 7.39 4.34
N PHE A 55 3.80 8.47 3.71
CA PHE A 55 3.41 8.46 2.30
C PHE A 55 4.58 8.11 1.38
N ILE A 56 5.75 8.74 1.57
CA ILE A 56 6.95 8.44 0.78
C ILE A 56 7.35 6.98 0.93
N LYS A 57 7.39 6.46 2.16
CA LYS A 57 7.75 5.06 2.43
C LYS A 57 6.74 4.10 1.82
N SER A 58 5.45 4.42 1.87
CA SER A 58 4.38 3.67 1.24
C SER A 58 4.56 3.58 -0.28
N MET A 59 4.82 4.70 -0.92
CA MET A 59 5.05 4.75 -2.37
C MET A 59 6.34 4.02 -2.79
N ASP A 60 7.42 4.17 -2.02
CA ASP A 60 8.69 3.47 -2.29
C ASP A 60 8.51 1.94 -2.12
N LEU A 61 7.73 1.49 -1.12
CA LEU A 61 7.39 0.07 -0.90
C LEU A 61 6.57 -0.49 -2.07
N CYS A 62 5.53 0.22 -2.51
CA CYS A 62 4.73 -0.17 -3.68
C CYS A 62 5.59 -0.27 -4.96
N LYS A 63 6.51 0.66 -5.16
CA LYS A 63 7.44 0.65 -6.29
C LYS A 63 8.35 -0.59 -6.24
N GLU A 64 8.90 -0.91 -5.08
CA GLU A 64 9.77 -2.08 -4.91
C GLU A 64 8.99 -3.38 -5.19
N TYR A 65 7.78 -3.51 -4.63
CA TYR A 65 6.89 -4.65 -4.86
C TYR A 65 6.56 -4.84 -6.35
N ARG A 66 6.11 -3.75 -7.00
CA ARG A 66 5.81 -3.78 -8.44
C ARG A 66 7.03 -4.17 -9.27
N ASN A 67 8.21 -3.66 -8.95
CA ASN A 67 9.42 -4.01 -9.66
C ASN A 67 9.81 -5.48 -9.45
N THR A 68 9.66 -5.99 -8.23
CA THR A 68 9.90 -7.41 -7.91
C THR A 68 9.04 -8.32 -8.78
N ILE A 69 7.73 -8.01 -8.91
CA ILE A 69 6.82 -8.77 -9.79
C ILE A 69 7.20 -8.60 -11.26
N ALA A 70 7.47 -7.37 -11.70
CA ALA A 70 7.77 -7.07 -13.10
C ALA A 70 9.06 -7.79 -13.60
N HIS A 71 9.98 -8.10 -12.69
CA HIS A 71 11.18 -8.89 -12.99
C HIS A 71 10.99 -10.41 -12.81
N GLY A 72 9.75 -10.87 -12.61
CA GLY A 72 9.43 -12.30 -12.46
C GLY A 72 9.90 -12.93 -11.15
N ASN A 73 10.27 -12.11 -10.16
CA ASN A 73 10.67 -12.61 -8.85
C ASN A 73 9.46 -13.05 -8.02
N LYS A 74 9.68 -14.04 -7.15
CA LYS A 74 8.65 -14.54 -6.24
C LYS A 74 8.35 -13.52 -5.14
N VAL A 75 7.07 -13.34 -4.84
CA VAL A 75 6.62 -12.44 -3.77
C VAL A 75 6.03 -13.19 -2.57
N PHE A 76 6.02 -14.54 -2.63
CA PHE A 76 5.64 -15.38 -1.47
C PHE A 76 6.57 -15.08 -0.31
N SER A 77 6.28 -15.01 0.86
CA SER A 77 7.13 -14.81 2.04
C SER A 77 8.31 -13.80 1.89
N GLU A 78 8.35 -13.05 0.80
CA GLU A 78 9.40 -12.05 0.58
C GLU A 78 9.27 -10.90 1.58
N THR A 79 10.42 -10.39 2.00
CA THR A 79 10.50 -9.13 2.73
C THR A 79 11.29 -8.13 1.89
N PHE A 80 10.71 -6.93 1.72
CA PHE A 80 11.30 -5.88 0.91
C PHE A 80 12.37 -5.11 1.70
N LYS A 81 13.17 -4.31 1.02
CA LYS A 81 14.19 -3.44 1.66
C LYS A 81 13.53 -2.24 2.33
N ILE A 82 12.49 -1.71 1.68
CA ILE A 82 11.74 -0.57 2.20
C ILE A 82 10.78 -1.07 3.28
N GLU A 83 10.78 -0.43 4.42
CA GLU A 83 9.87 -0.71 5.52
C GLU A 83 9.06 0.51 5.92
N LEU A 84 7.81 0.28 6.32
CA LEU A 84 6.94 1.33 6.83
C LEU A 84 7.42 1.80 8.21
N PRO A 85 7.34 3.10 8.52
CA PRO A 85 7.71 3.62 9.82
C PRO A 85 6.80 3.06 10.91
N LYS A 86 7.39 2.46 11.95
CA LYS A 86 6.67 1.71 12.99
C LYS A 86 5.62 2.56 13.70
N ARG A 87 6.00 3.75 14.18
CA ARG A 87 5.12 4.62 14.97
C ARG A 87 3.90 5.05 14.18
N GLN A 88 4.12 5.48 12.94
CA GLN A 88 3.05 5.91 12.05
C GLN A 88 2.13 4.74 11.69
N LEU A 89 2.69 3.58 11.37
CA LEU A 89 1.91 2.38 11.07
C LEU A 89 1.02 2.00 12.25
N GLN A 90 1.55 1.99 13.48
CA GLN A 90 0.76 1.72 14.69
C GLN A 90 -0.38 2.71 14.90
N ALA A 91 -0.17 3.99 14.57
CA ALA A 91 -1.16 5.04 14.76
C ALA A 91 -2.38 4.92 13.82
N ILE A 92 -2.21 4.33 12.62
CA ILE A 92 -3.25 4.32 11.59
C ILE A 92 -3.71 2.93 11.17
N SER A 93 -3.05 1.86 11.63
CA SER A 93 -3.39 0.50 11.20
C SER A 93 -4.61 -0.08 11.90
N HIS A 94 -5.07 0.54 12.99
CA HIS A 94 -6.13 -0.03 13.83
C HIS A 94 -5.86 -1.53 14.10
N ASP A 95 -6.87 -2.37 14.07
CA ASP A 95 -6.74 -3.81 14.29
C ASP A 95 -6.18 -4.59 13.08
N PHE A 96 -5.95 -3.90 11.94
CA PHE A 96 -5.48 -4.56 10.72
C PHE A 96 -4.14 -5.29 10.93
N MET A 97 -3.24 -4.69 11.68
CA MET A 97 -1.89 -5.23 11.93
C MET A 97 -1.80 -6.09 13.21
N ASP A 98 -2.92 -6.39 13.87
CA ASP A 98 -2.91 -7.19 15.08
C ASP A 98 -2.36 -8.61 14.82
N GLY A 99 -1.50 -9.08 15.72
CA GLY A 99 -0.81 -10.36 15.58
C GLY A 99 0.25 -10.41 14.46
N ILE A 100 0.34 -9.37 13.62
CA ILE A 100 1.43 -9.22 12.67
C ILE A 100 2.62 -8.57 13.41
N ASN A 101 3.77 -9.20 13.35
CA ASN A 101 4.93 -8.73 14.12
C ASN A 101 5.54 -7.45 13.54
N ILE A 102 4.94 -6.30 13.86
CA ILE A 102 5.43 -4.97 13.46
C ILE A 102 6.62 -4.47 14.31
N VAL A 103 6.92 -5.14 15.43
CA VAL A 103 8.11 -4.83 16.24
C VAL A 103 9.37 -5.18 15.43
N HIS A 104 9.35 -6.33 14.78
CA HIS A 104 10.36 -6.70 13.81
C HIS A 104 10.05 -6.14 12.42
N SER A 105 11.06 -5.88 11.64
CA SER A 105 10.92 -5.26 10.32
C SER A 105 10.08 -6.08 9.32
N SER A 106 10.01 -7.42 9.50
CA SER A 106 9.24 -8.31 8.61
C SER A 106 7.77 -7.92 8.48
N GLY A 107 7.09 -7.58 9.58
CA GLY A 107 5.69 -7.15 9.54
C GLY A 107 5.47 -5.76 8.90
N ARG A 108 6.53 -4.95 8.73
CA ARG A 108 6.47 -3.61 8.16
C ARG A 108 6.93 -3.53 6.70
N LYS A 109 7.38 -4.64 6.12
CA LYS A 109 7.91 -4.74 4.76
C LYS A 109 7.51 -6.02 4.03
N GLY A 110 6.57 -6.78 4.57
CA GLY A 110 6.01 -8.00 3.95
C GLY A 110 4.70 -7.72 3.21
N ASN A 111 4.05 -8.80 2.79
CA ASN A 111 2.81 -8.72 2.02
C ASN A 111 1.66 -8.01 2.77
N ALA A 112 1.55 -8.18 4.08
CA ALA A 112 0.56 -7.45 4.88
C ALA A 112 0.78 -5.93 4.84
N ALA A 113 2.05 -5.47 4.89
CA ALA A 113 2.38 -4.06 4.75
C ALA A 113 2.03 -3.51 3.36
N ILE A 114 2.22 -4.30 2.30
CA ILE A 114 1.80 -3.94 0.93
C ILE A 114 0.29 -3.81 0.83
N ILE A 115 -0.46 -4.81 1.31
CA ILE A 115 -1.93 -4.78 1.29
C ILE A 115 -2.44 -3.55 2.05
N PHE A 116 -1.94 -3.31 3.26
CA PHE A 116 -2.28 -2.12 4.04
C PHE A 116 -1.99 -0.83 3.27
N THR A 117 -0.80 -0.73 2.68
CA THR A 117 -0.39 0.44 1.89
C THR A 117 -1.34 0.70 0.72
N ILE A 118 -1.74 -0.34 -0.02
CA ILE A 118 -2.69 -0.20 -1.13
C ILE A 118 -4.04 0.33 -0.61
N LEU A 119 -4.56 -0.24 0.48
CA LEU A 119 -5.84 0.17 1.06
C LEU A 119 -5.85 1.65 1.44
N ILE A 120 -4.80 2.13 2.13
CA ILE A 120 -4.75 3.53 2.59
C ILE A 120 -4.47 4.53 1.47
N LEU A 121 -3.84 4.11 0.37
CA LEU A 121 -3.57 4.97 -0.78
C LEU A 121 -4.74 5.02 -1.77
N LEU A 122 -5.63 4.04 -1.77
CA LEU A 122 -6.86 4.06 -2.54
C LEU A 122 -7.87 4.97 -1.85
N ARG A 123 -8.27 6.06 -2.52
CA ARG A 123 -9.21 7.06 -1.99
C ARG A 123 -10.68 6.76 -2.27
N ASN A 124 -10.91 5.80 -3.14
CA ASN A 124 -12.25 5.51 -3.66
C ASN A 124 -12.75 4.19 -3.06
N SER A 125 -13.88 4.25 -2.35
CA SER A 125 -14.53 3.07 -1.75
C SER A 125 -14.79 1.95 -2.75
N TYR A 126 -15.18 2.30 -3.97
CA TYR A 126 -15.39 1.32 -5.04
C TYR A 126 -14.07 0.61 -5.42
N ALA A 127 -12.98 1.36 -5.58
CA ALA A 127 -11.68 0.77 -5.88
C ALA A 127 -11.17 -0.13 -4.75
N ILE A 128 -11.38 0.28 -3.49
CA ILE A 128 -11.02 -0.54 -2.32
C ILE A 128 -11.86 -1.82 -2.28
N SER A 129 -13.18 -1.70 -2.46
CA SER A 129 -14.09 -2.86 -2.45
C SER A 129 -13.74 -3.85 -3.58
N ASN A 130 -13.41 -3.35 -4.77
CA ASN A 130 -12.95 -4.21 -5.87
C ASN A 130 -11.63 -4.91 -5.52
N PHE A 131 -10.66 -4.19 -4.95
CA PHE A 131 -9.40 -4.79 -4.53
C PHE A 131 -9.59 -5.89 -3.49
N ILE A 132 -10.48 -5.67 -2.49
CA ILE A 132 -10.84 -6.71 -1.50
C ILE A 132 -11.50 -7.91 -2.19
N SER A 133 -12.46 -7.67 -3.08
CA SER A 133 -13.17 -8.71 -3.81
C SER A 133 -12.23 -9.53 -4.70
N ASP A 134 -11.34 -8.87 -5.44
CA ASP A 134 -10.37 -9.51 -6.32
C ASP A 134 -9.41 -10.38 -5.51
N LEU A 135 -8.88 -9.86 -4.40
CA LEU A 135 -7.99 -10.61 -3.53
C LEU A 135 -8.69 -11.83 -2.92
N ASN A 136 -9.92 -11.66 -2.45
CA ASN A 136 -10.73 -12.78 -1.94
C ASN A 136 -10.98 -13.83 -3.03
N SER A 137 -11.30 -13.41 -4.24
CA SER A 137 -11.55 -14.31 -5.38
C SER A 137 -10.31 -15.13 -5.75
N VAL A 138 -9.12 -14.54 -5.61
CA VAL A 138 -7.84 -15.24 -5.85
C VAL A 138 -7.51 -16.24 -4.74
N PHE A 139 -7.75 -15.89 -3.49
CA PHE A 139 -7.40 -16.76 -2.35
C PHE A 139 -8.45 -17.84 -2.04
N SER A 140 -9.74 -17.53 -2.23
CA SER A 140 -10.84 -18.41 -1.84
C SER A 140 -10.75 -19.85 -2.41
N PRO A 141 -10.38 -20.08 -3.69
CA PRO A 141 -10.25 -21.43 -4.24
C PRO A 141 -9.15 -22.29 -3.59
N TYR A 142 -8.20 -21.63 -2.94
CA TYR A 142 -7.02 -22.29 -2.34
C TYR A 142 -7.03 -22.30 -0.80
N LYS A 143 -8.11 -21.81 -0.20
CA LYS A 143 -8.20 -21.65 1.26
C LYS A 143 -7.98 -22.97 2.01
N ASP A 144 -8.55 -24.07 1.48
CA ASP A 144 -8.50 -25.40 2.08
C ASP A 144 -7.44 -26.32 1.42
N VAL A 145 -6.62 -25.77 0.54
CA VAL A 145 -5.54 -26.52 -0.12
C VAL A 145 -4.28 -26.52 0.76
N ASP A 146 -3.76 -27.72 1.00
CA ASP A 146 -2.49 -27.89 1.71
C ASP A 146 -1.30 -27.78 0.75
N PHE A 147 -0.43 -26.81 1.02
CA PHE A 147 0.84 -26.58 0.31
C PHE A 147 2.00 -27.01 1.22
N ASN A 148 2.27 -28.30 1.34
CA ASN A 148 3.32 -28.86 2.21
C ASN A 148 3.17 -28.39 3.68
N GLY A 149 2.00 -28.55 4.26
CA GLY A 149 1.71 -28.18 5.64
C GLY A 149 1.39 -26.69 5.85
N LYS A 150 1.18 -25.94 4.80
CA LYS A 150 0.80 -24.50 4.84
C LYS A 150 -0.45 -24.26 4.00
N ASN A 151 -1.34 -23.41 4.48
CA ASN A 151 -2.40 -22.87 3.66
C ASN A 151 -1.89 -21.69 2.79
N ILE A 152 -2.74 -21.19 1.89
CA ILE A 152 -2.38 -20.09 0.97
C ILE A 152 -1.97 -18.82 1.73
N PHE A 153 -2.62 -18.48 2.83
CA PHE A 153 -2.31 -17.27 3.60
C PHE A 153 -0.92 -17.39 4.26
N ALA A 154 -0.60 -18.55 4.83
CA ALA A 154 0.71 -18.80 5.43
C ALA A 154 1.85 -18.76 4.39
N LEU A 155 1.59 -19.17 3.13
CA LEU A 155 2.56 -19.03 2.04
C LEU A 155 2.90 -17.56 1.77
N PHE A 156 1.91 -16.67 1.86
CA PHE A 156 2.11 -15.23 1.68
C PHE A 156 2.47 -14.50 2.98
N SER A 157 2.69 -15.24 4.07
CA SER A 157 2.93 -14.66 5.40
C SER A 157 1.84 -13.68 5.82
N LEU A 158 0.60 -14.03 5.51
CA LEU A 158 -0.61 -13.29 5.86
C LEU A 158 -1.39 -14.02 6.95
N PRO A 159 -2.13 -13.31 7.81
CA PRO A 159 -3.10 -13.94 8.70
C PRO A 159 -4.29 -14.51 7.91
N ASP A 160 -4.88 -15.59 8.40
CA ASP A 160 -5.99 -16.28 7.73
C ASP A 160 -7.25 -15.40 7.61
N ASP A 161 -7.40 -14.42 8.49
CA ASP A 161 -8.49 -13.46 8.55
C ASP A 161 -8.19 -12.13 7.82
N ILE A 162 -7.18 -12.09 6.95
CA ILE A 162 -6.73 -10.84 6.29
C ILE A 162 -7.88 -10.15 5.53
N ILE A 163 -8.75 -10.91 4.87
CA ILE A 163 -9.88 -10.35 4.12
C ILE A 163 -10.87 -9.67 5.06
N ASP A 164 -11.19 -10.30 6.20
CA ASP A 164 -12.09 -9.72 7.21
C ASP A 164 -11.49 -8.43 7.80
N ARG A 165 -10.18 -8.39 8.01
CA ARG A 165 -9.47 -7.19 8.46
C ARG A 165 -9.54 -6.06 7.44
N MET A 166 -9.40 -6.37 6.15
CA MET A 166 -9.55 -5.38 5.09
C MET A 166 -10.97 -4.78 5.08
N VAL A 167 -12.00 -5.62 5.23
CA VAL A 167 -13.40 -5.16 5.31
C VAL A 167 -13.64 -4.28 6.53
N LYS A 168 -13.10 -4.65 7.70
CA LYS A 168 -13.22 -3.87 8.94
C LYS A 168 -12.49 -2.52 8.85
N LEU A 169 -11.38 -2.47 8.14
CA LEU A 169 -10.61 -1.23 7.96
C LEU A 169 -11.31 -0.23 7.04
N LEU A 170 -12.11 -0.70 6.07
CA LEU A 170 -12.74 0.13 5.03
C LEU A 170 -13.47 1.38 5.59
N PRO A 171 -14.38 1.29 6.57
CA PRO A 171 -15.10 2.45 7.10
C PRO A 171 -14.20 3.44 7.87
N LEU A 172 -12.97 3.06 8.19
CA LEU A 172 -12.04 3.89 8.97
C LEU A 172 -11.09 4.71 8.08
N ILE A 173 -11.01 4.38 6.78
CA ILE A 173 -10.04 4.99 5.85
C ILE A 173 -10.70 5.79 4.72
N ILE A 174 -12.03 5.77 4.62
CA ILE A 174 -12.82 6.51 3.60
C ILE A 174 -13.24 7.90 4.09
#